data_a266ffa7004253f77bc796b2d013bad9
#
_entry.id   a266ffa7004253f77bc796b2d013bad9
#
_cell.length_a   1.000
_cell.length_b   1.000
_cell.length_c   1.000
_cell.angle_alpha   90.00
_cell.angle_beta   90.00
_cell.angle_gamma   90.00
#
_symmetry.space_group_name_H-M   'P 1'
#
loop_
_entity.id
_entity.type
_entity.pdbx_description
1 polymer ?
#
loop_
_entity_poly.entity_id
_entity_poly.type
_entity_poly.pdbx_seq_one_letter_code
_entity_poly.pdbx_strand_id
1 'polypeptide(L)'
;MNRRELVNAVAVQTGKTNKEVDGVLKAFQDVVTAVVAAGKEPVNISGFCKFVKVNRPARMGRNPATGEAIKIKASKKARITPLKAFKDSVMSGKGPKLAKGVYK
;
A
#
# COMPACT_ATOMS: atom_id res chain seq x y z
N MET A 1 -14.32 1.09 5.20
CA MET A 1 -14.57 0.35 3.93
C MET A 1 -13.69 -0.88 3.89
N ASN A 2 -14.30 -2.05 3.78
CA ASN A 2 -13.54 -3.29 3.66
C ASN A 2 -13.30 -3.63 2.18
N ARG A 3 -12.62 -4.77 1.92
CA ARG A 3 -12.30 -5.17 0.54
C ARG A 3 -13.56 -5.34 -0.32
N ARG A 4 -14.60 -5.95 0.23
CA ARG A 4 -15.85 -6.18 -0.49
C ARG A 4 -16.51 -4.87 -0.92
N GLU A 5 -16.56 -3.92 0.00
CA GLU A 5 -17.10 -2.60 -0.27
C GLU A 5 -16.26 -1.83 -1.27
N LEU A 6 -14.94 -1.98 -1.18
CA LEU A 6 -14.01 -1.36 -2.14
C LEU A 6 -14.22 -1.94 -3.54
N VAL A 7 -14.35 -3.25 -3.67
CA VAL A 7 -14.61 -3.91 -4.97
C VAL A 7 -15.90 -3.38 -5.57
N ASN A 8 -16.96 -3.29 -4.78
CA ASN A 8 -18.24 -2.78 -5.25
C ASN A 8 -18.12 -1.31 -5.70
N ALA A 9 -17.42 -0.49 -4.92
CA ALA A 9 -17.23 0.92 -5.25
C ALA A 9 -16.47 1.09 -6.56
N VAL A 10 -15.40 0.34 -6.77
CA VAL A 10 -14.64 0.39 -8.01
C VAL A 10 -15.46 -0.12 -9.19
N ALA A 11 -16.26 -1.15 -8.98
CA ALA A 11 -17.15 -1.69 -10.02
C ALA A 11 -18.15 -0.62 -10.50
N VAL A 12 -18.74 0.12 -9.56
CA VAL A 12 -19.67 1.21 -9.89
C VAL A 12 -18.92 2.32 -10.64
N GLN A 13 -17.74 2.68 -10.16
CA GLN A 13 -16.93 3.76 -10.75
C GLN A 13 -16.52 3.43 -12.20
N THR A 14 -16.25 2.17 -12.51
CA THR A 14 -15.76 1.73 -13.82
C THR A 14 -16.85 1.19 -14.74
N GLY A 15 -18.04 0.93 -14.21
CA GLY A 15 -19.11 0.27 -14.97
C GLY A 15 -18.87 -1.22 -15.20
N LYS A 16 -18.01 -1.84 -14.41
CA LYS A 16 -17.67 -3.26 -14.53
C LYS A 16 -18.36 -4.07 -13.44
N THR A 17 -18.34 -5.41 -13.59
CA THR A 17 -18.91 -6.31 -12.58
C THR A 17 -17.97 -6.44 -11.38
N ASN A 18 -18.53 -6.81 -10.23
CA ASN A 18 -17.74 -7.06 -9.03
C ASN A 18 -16.71 -8.18 -9.26
N LYS A 19 -17.09 -9.20 -10.00
CA LYS A 19 -16.19 -10.32 -10.34
C LYS A 19 -14.98 -9.84 -11.14
N GLU A 20 -15.19 -9.01 -12.15
CA GLU A 20 -14.11 -8.45 -12.96
C GLU A 20 -13.17 -7.58 -12.10
N VAL A 21 -13.74 -6.71 -11.27
CA VAL A 21 -12.96 -5.83 -10.39
C VAL A 21 -12.15 -6.62 -9.38
N ASP A 22 -12.77 -7.64 -8.77
CA ASP A 22 -12.06 -8.48 -7.79
C ASP A 22 -10.88 -9.20 -8.44
N GLY A 23 -11.06 -9.71 -9.64
CA GLY A 23 -9.98 -10.34 -10.40
C GLY A 23 -8.84 -9.40 -10.72
N VAL A 24 -9.16 -8.16 -11.12
CA VAL A 24 -8.17 -7.13 -11.41
C VAL A 24 -7.41 -6.74 -10.14
N LEU A 25 -8.12 -6.53 -9.03
CA LEU A 25 -7.48 -6.17 -7.77
C LEU A 25 -6.58 -7.29 -7.25
N LYS A 26 -7.01 -8.54 -7.38
CA LYS A 26 -6.20 -9.67 -6.98
C LYS A 26 -4.92 -9.75 -7.82
N ALA A 27 -5.04 -9.61 -9.13
CA ALA A 27 -3.87 -9.60 -10.02
C ALA A 27 -2.93 -8.45 -9.69
N PHE A 28 -3.48 -7.26 -9.41
CA PHE A 28 -2.72 -6.09 -8.99
C PHE A 28 -1.92 -6.39 -7.72
N GLN A 29 -2.57 -6.97 -6.71
CA GLN A 29 -1.90 -7.33 -5.46
C GLN A 29 -0.79 -8.35 -5.68
N ASP A 30 -1.05 -9.36 -6.51
CA ASP A 30 -0.07 -10.40 -6.80
C ASP A 30 1.18 -9.83 -7.50
N VAL A 31 0.97 -8.97 -8.49
CA VAL A 31 2.07 -8.33 -9.21
C VAL A 31 2.89 -7.44 -8.29
N VAL A 32 2.22 -6.58 -7.51
CA VAL A 32 2.91 -5.69 -6.56
C VAL A 32 3.70 -6.51 -5.54
N THR A 33 3.09 -7.54 -4.98
CA THR A 33 3.74 -8.40 -3.99
C THR A 33 4.97 -9.08 -4.58
N ALA A 34 4.85 -9.62 -5.78
CA ALA A 34 5.97 -10.32 -6.44
C ALA A 34 7.14 -9.37 -6.74
N VAL A 35 6.85 -8.20 -7.30
CA VAL A 35 7.88 -7.22 -7.66
C VAL A 35 8.57 -6.67 -6.41
N VAL A 36 7.82 -6.31 -5.39
CA VAL A 36 8.37 -5.79 -4.14
C VAL A 36 9.16 -6.87 -3.40
N ALA A 37 8.65 -8.10 -3.37
CA ALA A 37 9.34 -9.21 -2.71
C ALA A 37 10.70 -9.50 -3.35
N ALA A 38 10.80 -9.39 -4.67
CA ALA A 38 12.07 -9.56 -5.38
C ALA A 38 13.09 -8.48 -5.00
N GLY A 39 12.62 -7.29 -4.61
CA GLY A 39 13.47 -6.21 -4.12
C GLY A 39 14.33 -5.53 -5.18
N LYS A 40 14.09 -5.79 -6.45
CA LYS A 40 14.88 -5.21 -7.55
C LYS A 40 14.47 -3.78 -7.88
N GLU A 41 13.17 -3.48 -7.75
CA GLU A 41 12.65 -2.15 -8.04
C GLU A 41 11.41 -1.87 -7.22
N PRO A 42 11.11 -0.60 -6.94
CA PRO A 42 9.84 -0.23 -6.30
C PRO A 42 8.70 -0.27 -7.30
N VAL A 43 7.49 -0.40 -6.80
CA VAL A 43 6.29 -0.21 -7.61
C VAL A 43 5.77 1.19 -7.32
N ASN A 44 5.73 2.03 -8.34
CA ASN A 44 5.33 3.43 -8.21
C ASN A 44 4.02 3.66 -8.97
N ILE A 45 2.97 4.04 -8.24
CA ILE A 45 1.70 4.43 -8.83
C ILE A 45 1.66 5.95 -8.80
N SER A 46 1.95 6.57 -9.94
CA SER A 46 2.00 8.03 -10.06
C SER A 46 0.75 8.69 -9.52
N GLY A 47 0.94 9.67 -8.64
CA GLY A 47 -0.16 10.42 -8.06
C GLY A 47 -0.91 9.69 -6.94
N PHE A 48 -0.43 8.52 -6.51
CA PHE A 48 -1.09 7.76 -5.46
C PHE A 48 -0.12 7.30 -4.38
N CYS A 49 0.59 6.20 -4.60
CA CYS A 49 1.52 5.67 -3.60
C CYS A 49 2.64 4.87 -4.25
N LYS A 50 3.64 4.56 -3.44
CA LYS A 50 4.83 3.82 -3.85
C LYS A 50 5.05 2.66 -2.89
N PHE A 51 5.29 1.48 -3.42
CA PHE A 51 5.56 0.27 -2.65
C PHE A 51 7.04 -0.07 -2.77
N VAL A 52 7.73 -0.19 -1.64
CA VAL A 52 9.17 -0.49 -1.63
C VAL A 52 9.49 -1.55 -0.60
N LYS A 53 10.60 -2.24 -0.83
CA LYS A 53 11.18 -3.17 0.14
C LYS A 53 12.35 -2.47 0.83
N VAL A 54 12.28 -2.38 2.13
CA VAL A 54 13.33 -1.78 2.95
C VAL A 54 14.13 -2.89 3.61
N ASN A 55 15.44 -2.88 3.40
CA ASN A 55 16.36 -3.80 4.08
C ASN A 55 16.94 -3.10 5.29
N ARG A 56 16.76 -3.71 6.45
CA ARG A 56 17.35 -3.21 7.70
C ARG A 56 18.50 -4.14 8.08
N PRO A 57 19.75 -3.65 8.08
CA PRO A 57 20.89 -4.49 8.46
C PRO A 57 20.83 -4.84 9.92
N ALA A 58 21.54 -5.92 10.31
CA ALA A 58 21.69 -6.28 11.70
C ALA A 58 22.43 -5.16 12.44
N ARG A 59 22.01 -4.88 13.66
CA ARG A 59 22.60 -3.83 14.48
C ARG A 59 22.57 -4.20 15.95
N MET A 60 23.38 -3.51 16.73
CA MET A 60 23.34 -3.65 18.20
C MET A 60 22.39 -2.62 18.76
N GLY A 61 21.48 -3.07 19.62
CA GLY A 61 20.57 -2.20 20.34
C GLY A 61 20.75 -2.41 21.83
N ARG A 62 19.98 -1.70 22.65
CA ARG A 62 19.97 -1.87 24.10
C ARG A 62 18.57 -2.21 24.58
N ASN A 63 18.50 -3.15 25.51
CA ASN A 63 17.25 -3.45 26.19
C ASN A 63 16.92 -2.31 27.16
N PRO A 64 15.81 -1.58 26.96
CA PRO A 64 15.48 -0.44 27.82
C PRO A 64 15.20 -0.84 29.27
N ALA A 65 14.84 -2.09 29.53
CA ALA A 65 14.55 -2.56 30.88
C ALA A 65 15.82 -2.90 31.68
N THR A 66 16.86 -3.45 31.05
CA THR A 66 18.08 -3.91 31.71
C THR A 66 19.32 -3.13 31.30
N GLY A 67 19.28 -2.36 30.24
CA GLY A 67 20.44 -1.65 29.70
C GLY A 67 21.44 -2.55 29.00
N GLU A 68 21.16 -3.83 28.86
CA GLU A 68 22.04 -4.76 28.19
C GLU A 68 22.03 -4.60 26.69
N ALA A 69 23.19 -4.81 26.06
CA ALA A 69 23.28 -4.79 24.61
C ALA A 69 22.59 -6.04 24.04
N ILE A 70 21.72 -5.84 23.05
CA ILE A 70 21.04 -6.92 22.35
C ILE A 70 21.35 -6.83 20.88
N LYS A 71 21.47 -8.01 20.24
CA LYS A 71 21.70 -8.07 18.80
C LYS A 71 20.36 -8.06 18.09
N ILE A 72 20.14 -7.04 17.27
CA ILE A 72 18.94 -6.92 16.43
C ILE A 72 19.27 -7.54 15.07
N LYS A 73 18.55 -8.59 14.70
CA LYS A 73 18.77 -9.31 13.45
C LYS A 73 18.41 -8.43 12.24
N ALA A 74 19.10 -8.68 11.13
CA ALA A 74 18.72 -8.08 9.87
C ALA A 74 17.28 -8.46 9.52
N SER A 75 16.52 -7.50 9.01
CA SER A 75 15.13 -7.72 8.64
C SER A 75 14.80 -7.03 7.33
N LYS A 76 13.75 -7.50 6.68
CA LYS A 76 13.21 -6.90 5.46
C LYS A 76 11.79 -6.45 5.74
N LYS A 77 11.45 -5.25 5.29
CA LYS A 77 10.16 -4.65 5.58
C LYS A 77 9.53 -4.10 4.32
N ALA A 78 8.23 -4.30 4.17
CA ALA A 78 7.46 -3.64 3.13
C ALA A 78 7.10 -2.24 3.59
N ARG A 79 7.26 -1.26 2.71
CA ARG A 79 6.91 0.12 3.02
C ARG A 79 6.02 0.67 1.92
N ILE A 80 4.95 1.34 2.32
CA ILE A 80 4.03 2.02 1.42
C ILE A 80 4.13 3.52 1.71
N THR A 81 4.60 4.28 0.71
CA THR A 81 4.80 5.72 0.86
C THR A 81 3.75 6.46 0.04
N PRO A 82 2.91 7.28 0.66
CA PRO A 82 1.96 8.09 -0.10
C PRO A 82 2.70 9.15 -0.92
N LEU A 83 2.25 9.36 -2.14
CA LEU A 83 2.83 10.38 -3.02
C LEU A 83 2.12 11.72 -2.82
N LYS A 84 2.75 12.79 -3.32
CA LYS A 84 2.31 14.16 -3.08
C LYS A 84 0.83 14.39 -3.43
N ALA A 85 0.38 13.92 -4.58
CA ALA A 85 -1.01 14.13 -5.00
C ALA A 85 -2.00 13.51 -4.01
N PHE A 86 -1.70 12.30 -3.54
CA PHE A 86 -2.54 11.62 -2.54
C PHE A 86 -2.51 12.35 -1.20
N LYS A 87 -1.32 12.76 -0.75
CA LYS A 87 -1.17 13.52 0.50
C LYS A 87 -1.95 14.83 0.45
N ASP A 88 -1.84 15.56 -0.65
CA ASP A 88 -2.50 16.85 -0.82
C ASP A 88 -4.02 16.70 -0.81
N SER A 89 -4.54 15.66 -1.47
CA SER A 89 -5.97 15.36 -1.47
C SER A 89 -6.49 15.06 -0.06
N VAL A 90 -5.74 14.28 0.71
CA VAL A 90 -6.11 13.94 2.09
C VAL A 90 -6.07 15.19 2.98
N MET A 91 -5.04 16.02 2.84
CA MET A 91 -4.88 17.23 3.62
C MET A 91 -5.99 18.25 3.38
N SER A 92 -6.37 18.44 2.11
CA SER A 92 -7.41 19.40 1.74
C SER A 92 -8.83 18.86 1.96
N GLY A 93 -8.96 17.54 2.14
CA GLY A 93 -10.26 16.88 2.24
C GLY A 93 -11.00 16.77 0.92
N LYS A 94 -10.33 17.09 -0.18
CA LYS A 94 -10.91 17.04 -1.53
C LYS A 94 -10.27 15.94 -2.36
N GLY A 95 -11.04 14.94 -2.73
CA GLY A 95 -10.61 13.88 -3.60
C GLY A 95 -11.19 13.97 -4.99
N PRO A 96 -10.86 13.02 -5.86
CA PRO A 96 -11.46 12.94 -7.19
C PRO A 96 -12.97 12.76 -7.11
N LYS A 97 -13.67 13.24 -8.11
CA LYS A 97 -15.12 13.08 -8.21
C LYS A 97 -15.44 11.62 -8.53
N LEU A 98 -16.31 11.02 -7.73
CA LEU A 98 -16.73 9.64 -7.91
C LEU A 98 -18.07 9.56 -8.63
N ALA A 99 -18.32 8.42 -9.28
CA ALA A 99 -19.60 8.15 -9.90
C ALA A 99 -20.68 8.05 -8.83
N LYS A 100 -21.92 8.35 -9.20
CA LYS A 100 -23.06 8.27 -8.29
C LYS A 100 -23.22 6.85 -7.76
N GLY A 101 -23.35 6.72 -6.45
CA GLY A 101 -23.54 5.43 -5.79
C GLY A 101 -22.25 4.74 -5.34
N VAL A 102 -21.07 5.33 -5.63
CA VAL A 102 -19.79 4.76 -5.23
C VAL A 102 -19.53 5.03 -3.75
N TYR A 103 -19.72 6.28 -3.33
CA TYR A 103 -19.47 6.69 -1.94
C TYR A 103 -20.45 7.76 -1.54
N LYS A 104 -20.82 7.74 -0.25
CA LYS A 104 -21.78 8.70 0.32
C LYS A 104 -21.19 10.10 0.41
#